data_c799a00498c6fa3e6fd028a3bfe10930
#
_entry.id   c799a00498c6fa3e6fd028a3bfe10930
#
_cell.length_a   1.000
_cell.length_b   1.000
_cell.length_c   1.000
_cell.angle_alpha   90.00
_cell.angle_beta   90.00
_cell.angle_gamma   90.00
#
_symmetry.space_group_name_H-M   'P 1'
#
loop_
_entity.id
_entity.type
_entity.pdbx_description
1 polymer ?
#
loop_
_entity_poly.entity_id
_entity_poly.type
_entity_poly.pdbx_seq_one_letter_code
_entity_poly.pdbx_strand_id
1 'polypeptide(L)' 'MHKLLEQLVDEMVNRGVHYEDAQREFDKRFVTQVINKCGGNLCKAADTLGVHRNTLSRKIKDLKIKNLA' A
#
# COMPACT_ATOMS: atom_id res chain seq x y z
N MET A 1 -8.12 13.61 7.00
CA MET A 1 -6.96 12.79 6.64
C MET A 1 -5.68 13.22 7.33
N HIS A 2 -5.45 14.49 7.38
CA HIS A 2 -4.25 15.09 7.98
C HIS A 2 -3.97 14.58 9.40
N LYS A 3 -4.99 14.68 10.24
CA LYS A 3 -4.89 14.27 11.64
C LYS A 3 -4.66 12.77 11.79
N LEU A 4 -5.39 11.98 11.02
CA LEU A 4 -5.26 10.52 11.08
C LEU A 4 -3.87 10.07 10.69
N LEU A 5 -3.33 10.67 9.64
CA LEU A 5 -1.99 10.34 9.18
C LEU A 5 -0.94 10.72 10.23
N GLU A 6 -1.07 11.89 10.82
CA GLU A 6 -0.15 12.34 11.86
C GLU A 6 -0.19 11.42 13.08
N GLN A 7 -1.38 11.01 13.49
CA GLN A 7 -1.53 10.10 14.62
C GLN A 7 -0.87 8.75 14.34
N LEU A 8 -1.06 8.23 13.13
CA LEU A 8 -0.45 6.95 12.75
C LEU A 8 1.07 7.05 12.72
N VAL A 9 1.59 8.11 12.12
CA VAL A 9 3.04 8.33 12.06
C VAL A 9 3.61 8.47 13.47
N ASP A 10 2.94 9.23 14.32
CA ASP A 10 3.39 9.44 15.69
C ASP A 10 3.48 8.11 16.44
N GLU A 11 2.48 7.26 16.28
CA GLU A 11 2.48 5.96 16.92
C GLU A 11 3.61 5.07 16.42
N MET A 12 3.85 5.08 15.12
CA MET A 12 4.95 4.31 14.53
C MET A 12 6.30 4.78 15.05
N VAL A 13 6.49 6.10 15.13
CA VAL A 13 7.74 6.68 15.65
C VAL A 13 7.93 6.29 17.11
N ASN A 14 6.87 6.39 17.90
CA ASN A 14 6.94 6.06 19.33
C ASN A 14 7.24 4.58 19.59
N ARG A 15 6.81 3.71 18.69
CA ARG A 15 7.08 2.27 18.77
C ARG A 15 8.45 1.88 18.20
N GLY A 16 9.18 2.83 17.67
CA GLY A 16 10.51 2.57 17.14
C GLY A 16 10.50 1.87 15.78
N VAL A 17 9.44 2.04 14.99
CA VAL A 17 9.37 1.45 13.66
C VAL A 17 10.39 2.16 12.76
N HIS A 18 11.21 1.39 12.06
CA HIS A 18 12.18 1.94 11.13
C HIS A 18 11.50 2.47 9.88
N TYR A 19 12.11 3.48 9.28
CA TYR A 19 11.55 4.17 8.13
C TYR A 19 11.16 3.21 6.98
N GLU A 20 12.07 2.31 6.63
CA GLU A 20 11.79 1.38 5.53
C GLU A 20 10.63 0.43 5.85
N ASP A 21 10.55 0.00 7.08
CA ASP A 21 9.46 -0.87 7.53
C ASP A 21 8.13 -0.14 7.51
N ALA A 22 8.12 1.11 7.93
CA ALA A 22 6.92 1.95 7.90
C ALA A 22 6.43 2.14 6.46
N GLN A 23 7.35 2.45 5.55
CA GLN A 23 7.03 2.61 4.13
C GLN A 23 6.46 1.34 3.53
N ARG A 24 7.09 0.21 3.82
CA ARG A 24 6.66 -1.09 3.32
C ARG A 24 5.27 -1.44 3.83
N GLU A 25 5.02 -1.20 5.09
CA GLU A 25 3.71 -1.48 5.70
C GLU A 25 2.62 -0.60 5.09
N PHE A 26 2.91 0.68 4.91
CA PHE A 26 1.99 1.60 4.27
C PHE A 26 1.68 1.17 2.83
N ASP A 27 2.72 0.91 2.06
CA ASP A 27 2.58 0.50 0.66
C ASP A 27 1.72 -0.76 0.53
N LYS A 28 2.01 -1.74 1.35
CA LYS A 28 1.29 -3.01 1.31
C LYS A 28 -0.19 -2.82 1.58
N ARG A 29 -0.53 -2.07 2.60
CA ARG A 29 -1.93 -1.82 2.96
C ARG A 29 -2.64 -0.95 1.95
N PHE A 30 -1.97 0.09 1.49
CA PHE A 30 -2.54 1.00 0.51
C PHE A 30 -2.84 0.27 -0.80
N VAL A 31 -1.86 -0.44 -1.32
CA VAL A 31 -1.99 -1.17 -2.58
C VAL A 31 -3.05 -2.26 -2.46
N THR A 32 -3.03 -3.03 -1.38
CA THR A 32 -4.01 -4.09 -1.15
C THR A 32 -5.42 -3.53 -1.15
N GLN A 33 -5.64 -2.42 -0.47
CA GLN A 33 -6.96 -1.82 -0.37
C GLN A 33 -7.47 -1.33 -1.73
N VAL A 34 -6.61 -0.71 -2.51
CA VAL A 34 -6.99 -0.25 -3.86
C VAL A 34 -7.34 -1.44 -4.74
N ILE A 35 -6.54 -2.52 -4.71
CA ILE A 35 -6.82 -3.72 -5.50
C ILE A 35 -8.17 -4.32 -5.11
N ASN A 36 -8.44 -4.42 -3.83
CA ASN A 36 -9.71 -4.96 -3.35
C ASN A 36 -10.89 -4.10 -3.79
N LYS A 37 -10.78 -2.80 -3.74
CA LYS A 37 -11.83 -1.89 -4.19
C LYS A 37 -12.06 -1.96 -5.69
N CYS A 38 -11.06 -2.37 -6.44
CA CYS A 38 -11.17 -2.58 -7.88
C CYS A 38 -11.57 -4.00 -8.24
N GLY A 39 -11.99 -4.80 -7.27
CA GLY A 39 -12.43 -6.17 -7.50
C GLY A 39 -11.35 -7.09 -8.06
N GLY A 40 -10.11 -6.83 -7.74
CA GLY A 40 -8.98 -7.62 -8.23
C GLY A 40 -8.52 -7.24 -9.63
N ASN A 41 -9.10 -6.22 -10.26
CA ASN A 41 -8.71 -5.77 -11.58
C ASN A 41 -7.44 -4.94 -11.51
N LEU A 42 -6.32 -5.53 -11.91
CA LEU A 42 -5.01 -4.90 -11.77
C LEU A 42 -4.82 -3.68 -12.66
N CYS A 43 -5.41 -3.69 -13.86
CA CYS A 43 -5.32 -2.52 -14.74
C CYS A 43 -6.03 -1.32 -14.11
N LYS A 44 -7.21 -1.56 -13.56
CA LYS A 44 -8.00 -0.52 -12.91
C LYS A 44 -7.31 -0.04 -11.64
N ALA A 45 -6.73 -0.96 -10.87
CA ALA A 45 -5.99 -0.62 -9.66
C ALA A 45 -4.78 0.25 -9.98
N ALA A 46 -4.03 -0.09 -11.03
CA ALA A 46 -2.87 0.69 -11.45
C ALA A 46 -3.30 2.12 -11.83
N ASP A 47 -4.39 2.26 -12.57
CA ASP A 47 -4.94 3.57 -12.92
C ASP A 47 -5.30 4.37 -11.67
N THR A 48 -5.96 3.73 -10.73
CA THR A 48 -6.36 4.37 -9.47
C THR A 48 -5.15 4.82 -8.66
N LEU A 49 -4.10 4.00 -8.66
CA LEU A 49 -2.86 4.32 -7.95
C LEU A 49 -2.00 5.34 -8.69
N GLY A 50 -2.27 5.57 -9.96
CA GLY A 50 -1.48 6.48 -10.77
C GLY A 50 -0.13 5.91 -11.18
N VAL A 51 -0.03 4.59 -11.33
CA VAL A 51 1.21 3.92 -11.71
C VAL A 51 0.97 3.01 -12.91
N HIS A 52 2.06 2.63 -13.58
CA HIS A 52 1.98 1.66 -14.67
C HIS A 52 1.66 0.26 -14.13
N ARG A 53 0.94 -0.53 -14.91
CA ARG A 53 0.57 -1.89 -14.50
C ARG A 53 1.78 -2.74 -14.13
N ASN A 54 2.87 -2.59 -14.86
CA ASN A 54 4.10 -3.33 -14.57
C ASN A 54 4.68 -2.95 -13.21
N THR A 55 4.59 -1.68 -12.84
CA THR A 55 5.01 -1.20 -11.53
C THR A 55 4.17 -1.81 -10.43
N LEU A 56 2.85 -1.87 -10.66
CA LEU A 56 1.94 -2.50 -9.70
C LEU A 56 2.24 -3.98 -9.53
N SER A 57 2.44 -4.70 -10.63
CA SER A 57 2.77 -6.13 -10.57
C SER A 57 4.04 -6.39 -9.78
N ARG A 58 5.03 -5.52 -9.95
CA ARG A 58 6.30 -5.63 -9.23
C ARG A 58 6.09 -5.39 -7.73
N LYS A 59 5.28 -4.38 -7.40
CA LYS A 59 4.98 -4.09 -6.00
C LYS A 59 4.23 -5.24 -5.32
N ILE A 60 3.29 -5.84 -6.02
CA ILE A 60 2.55 -7.00 -5.50
C ILE A 60 3.52 -8.11 -5.13
N LYS A 61 4.48 -8.37 -6.00
CA LYS A 61 5.48 -9.42 -5.76
C LYS A 61 6.40 -9.04 -4.60
N ASP A 62 6.93 -7.82 -4.62
CA ASP A 62 7.89 -7.37 -3.61
C ASP A 62 7.27 -7.25 -2.23
N LEU A 63 6.03 -6.82 -2.15
CA LEU A 63 5.31 -6.67 -0.89
C LEU A 63 4.63 -7.97 -0.45
N LYS A 64 4.71 -9.00 -1.25
CA LYS A 64 4.10 -10.31 -0.97
C LYS A 64 2.61 -10.20 -0.70
N ILE A 65 1.93 -9.44 -1.52
CA ILE A 65 0.48 -9.28 -1.41
C ILE A 65 -0.19 -10.54 -1.94
N LYS A 66 -1.10 -11.09 -1.15
CA LYS A 66 -1.81 -12.33 -1.49
C LYS A 66 -3.30 -12.08 -1.55
N ASN A 67 -4.05 -13.07 -2.05
CA ASN A 67 -5.52 -13.06 -2.09
C ASN A 67 -6.08 -11.87 -2.87
N LEU A 68 -5.62 -11.75 -4.09
CA LEU A 68 -6.05 -10.67 -4.98
C LEU A 68 -7.34 -11.02 -5.70
N ALA A 69 -8.30 -11.46 -4.99
CA ALA A 69 -9.56 -11.90 -5.59
C ALA A 69 -10.31 -10.78 -6.28
#